data_55c95bec31949fefe74e5aa829d75cf0
#
_entry.id   55c95bec31949fefe74e5aa829d75cf0
#
_cell.length_a   1.000
_cell.length_b   1.000
_cell.length_c   1.000
_cell.angle_alpha   90.00
_cell.angle_beta   90.00
_cell.angle_gamma   90.00
#
_symmetry.space_group_name_H-M   'P 1'
#
loop_
_entity.id
_entity.type
_entity.pdbx_description
1 polymer ?
#
loop_
_entity_poly.entity_id
_entity_poly.type
_entity_poly.pdbx_seq_one_letter_code
_entity_poly.pdbx_strand_id
1 'polypeptide(L)'
;DTFATVTASPNYVEYCYNVSAVWNTDNYGVLESRHSNIACAVPYALGDADFDSDTDINDVLAVVDFILEEDFPTEDEFRNVDVNVDEEINIADVIMMVDIIYGGNARTMAFDMNEIAYVDLIHDYKNYKLGLSIDYSGPVRGIELELEYDDKMVNILSTDLSKTQNDVLVTSNRKENGRVKILVANLNSGLIENDQNMYLSIPLQFDGNDYQVTTVSLKDITIVGGDGSIIKSITRTESSEIKAIPVSFALQQNFPNPFNPSTEIRFDLPENDNVTLAVYNMMGQKIKTLTSGNMSPGYHSIIWNGTNDAGAKVATGMYFYSINTSSFQSIKKMLFLK
;
A
#
# COMPACT_ATOMS: atom_id res chain seq x y z
N ASP A 1 -35.64 -37.53 -6.30
CA ASP A 1 -35.72 -36.22 -5.66
C ASP A 1 -36.27 -35.22 -6.69
N THR A 2 -37.40 -34.57 -6.38
CA THR A 2 -38.02 -33.61 -7.27
C THR A 2 -37.72 -32.22 -6.65
N PHE A 3 -36.88 -31.44 -7.30
CA PHE A 3 -36.69 -30.03 -6.96
C PHE A 3 -37.63 -29.18 -7.79
N ALA A 4 -38.38 -28.28 -7.18
CA ALA A 4 -39.07 -27.23 -7.86
C ALA A 4 -38.20 -25.97 -7.79
N THR A 5 -37.72 -25.50 -8.92
CA THR A 5 -37.06 -24.20 -9.00
C THR A 5 -38.12 -23.17 -9.32
N VAL A 6 -38.27 -22.17 -8.47
CA VAL A 6 -39.13 -21.00 -8.75
C VAL A 6 -38.24 -19.98 -9.44
N THR A 7 -38.51 -19.71 -10.71
CA THR A 7 -37.82 -18.69 -11.49
C THR A 7 -38.66 -17.41 -11.55
N ALA A 8 -38.01 -16.27 -11.56
CA ALA A 8 -38.59 -14.94 -11.72
C ALA A 8 -39.51 -14.47 -10.58
N SER A 9 -39.08 -14.63 -9.33
CA SER A 9 -39.65 -13.89 -8.21
C SER A 9 -39.01 -12.50 -8.13
N PRO A 10 -39.77 -11.41 -7.95
CA PRO A 10 -39.18 -10.11 -7.66
C PRO A 10 -38.28 -10.18 -6.42
N ASN A 11 -37.14 -9.49 -6.46
CA ASN A 11 -36.24 -9.36 -5.31
C ASN A 11 -36.96 -8.59 -4.17
N TYR A 12 -36.46 -8.74 -2.97
CA TYR A 12 -36.94 -8.05 -1.74
C TYR A 12 -38.38 -8.28 -1.35
N VAL A 13 -39.05 -9.29 -1.91
CA VAL A 13 -40.38 -9.74 -1.53
C VAL A 13 -40.29 -11.07 -0.82
N GLU A 14 -40.85 -11.18 0.39
CA GLU A 14 -40.87 -12.45 1.12
C GLU A 14 -41.75 -13.49 0.39
N TYR A 15 -41.17 -14.62 0.07
CA TYR A 15 -41.84 -15.77 -0.50
C TYR A 15 -41.86 -16.92 0.50
N CYS A 16 -43.06 -17.45 0.72
CA CYS A 16 -43.26 -18.57 1.64
C CYS A 16 -43.70 -19.80 0.85
N TYR A 17 -43.00 -20.88 1.05
CA TYR A 17 -43.26 -22.15 0.34
C TYR A 17 -43.55 -23.27 1.33
N ASN A 18 -44.41 -24.14 0.88
CA ASN A 18 -44.55 -25.49 1.47
C ASN A 18 -44.49 -26.55 0.34
N VAL A 19 -44.16 -27.74 0.70
CA VAL A 19 -44.01 -28.83 -0.25
C VAL A 19 -44.95 -29.96 0.12
N SER A 20 -45.61 -30.54 -0.86
CA SER A 20 -46.30 -31.82 -0.74
C SER A 20 -45.77 -32.83 -1.76
N ALA A 21 -45.79 -34.09 -1.43
CA ALA A 21 -45.48 -35.16 -2.37
C ALA A 21 -46.76 -35.63 -3.02
N VAL A 22 -46.74 -35.78 -4.34
CA VAL A 22 -47.88 -36.23 -5.12
C VAL A 22 -47.55 -37.56 -5.79
N TRP A 23 -48.41 -38.53 -5.60
CA TRP A 23 -48.32 -39.85 -6.24
C TRP A 23 -49.49 -40.07 -7.18
N ASN A 24 -49.23 -40.62 -8.33
CA ASN A 24 -50.26 -41.17 -9.19
C ASN A 24 -50.29 -42.69 -9.01
N THR A 25 -51.44 -43.22 -8.61
CA THR A 25 -51.59 -44.64 -8.39
C THR A 25 -52.67 -45.21 -9.33
N ASP A 26 -52.42 -46.40 -9.86
CA ASP A 26 -53.34 -47.02 -10.84
C ASP A 26 -54.72 -47.35 -10.24
N ASN A 27 -54.81 -47.48 -8.90
CA ASN A 27 -56.04 -47.93 -8.25
C ASN A 27 -56.78 -46.80 -7.46
N TYR A 28 -56.10 -45.74 -7.06
CA TYR A 28 -56.67 -44.71 -6.19
C TYR A 28 -56.54 -43.28 -6.75
N GLY A 29 -56.04 -43.14 -7.96
CA GLY A 29 -55.80 -41.84 -8.58
C GLY A 29 -54.62 -41.08 -7.98
N VAL A 30 -54.70 -39.75 -8.01
CA VAL A 30 -53.65 -38.90 -7.47
C VAL A 30 -53.80 -38.78 -5.93
N LEU A 31 -52.77 -39.18 -5.21
CA LEU A 31 -52.66 -39.00 -3.78
C LEU A 31 -51.62 -37.91 -3.45
N GLU A 32 -51.95 -37.07 -2.51
CA GLU A 32 -51.04 -35.99 -2.05
C GLU A 32 -50.71 -36.14 -0.55
N SER A 33 -49.47 -35.93 -0.17
CA SER A 33 -49.08 -35.93 1.21
C SER A 33 -49.62 -34.68 1.94
N ARG A 34 -49.46 -34.65 3.27
CA ARG A 34 -49.56 -33.38 3.99
C ARG A 34 -48.46 -32.43 3.53
N HIS A 35 -48.75 -31.14 3.51
CA HIS A 35 -47.76 -30.13 3.26
C HIS A 35 -46.66 -30.16 4.32
N SER A 36 -45.45 -29.81 3.93
CA SER A 36 -44.35 -29.55 4.85
C SER A 36 -44.64 -28.35 5.75
N ASN A 37 -43.75 -28.04 6.68
CA ASN A 37 -43.72 -26.74 7.30
C ASN A 37 -43.54 -25.64 6.23
N ILE A 38 -44.07 -24.46 6.47
CA ILE A 38 -43.83 -23.30 5.65
C ILE A 38 -42.42 -22.82 5.90
N ALA A 39 -41.64 -22.62 4.84
CA ALA A 39 -40.36 -21.96 4.86
C ALA A 39 -40.48 -20.68 4.03
N CYS A 40 -40.04 -19.57 4.59
CA CYS A 40 -40.07 -18.27 3.93
C CYS A 40 -38.65 -17.80 3.66
N ALA A 41 -38.46 -17.13 2.53
CA ALA A 41 -37.21 -16.50 2.16
C ALA A 41 -37.48 -15.21 1.37
N VAL A 42 -36.61 -14.24 1.55
CA VAL A 42 -36.56 -13.03 0.73
C VAL A 42 -35.42 -13.22 -0.27
N PRO A 43 -35.67 -13.30 -1.58
CA PRO A 43 -34.58 -13.31 -2.56
C PRO A 43 -33.92 -11.95 -2.60
N TYR A 44 -32.60 -11.98 -2.64
CA TYR A 44 -31.75 -10.78 -2.81
C TYR A 44 -31.21 -10.74 -4.23
N ALA A 45 -30.98 -9.54 -4.74
CA ALA A 45 -30.21 -9.34 -5.96
C ALA A 45 -28.73 -9.28 -5.61
N LEU A 46 -27.96 -10.22 -6.13
CA LEU A 46 -26.55 -10.29 -5.85
C LEU A 46 -25.82 -9.12 -6.50
N GLY A 47 -25.12 -8.32 -5.71
CA GLY A 47 -24.41 -7.13 -6.14
C GLY A 47 -25.25 -5.84 -6.16
N ASP A 48 -26.50 -5.86 -5.71
CA ASP A 48 -27.41 -4.70 -5.66
C ASP A 48 -27.28 -4.02 -4.30
N ALA A 49 -26.44 -3.01 -4.22
CA ALA A 49 -26.11 -2.28 -2.99
C ALA A 49 -27.18 -1.22 -2.65
N ASP A 50 -27.81 -0.60 -3.66
CA ASP A 50 -28.74 0.50 -3.48
C ASP A 50 -30.22 0.07 -3.55
N PHE A 51 -30.49 -1.23 -3.70
CA PHE A 51 -31.82 -1.87 -3.72
C PHE A 51 -32.72 -1.41 -4.87
N ASP A 52 -32.15 -1.02 -6.00
CA ASP A 52 -32.92 -0.62 -7.17
C ASP A 52 -33.29 -1.80 -8.09
N SER A 53 -32.84 -3.01 -7.75
CA SER A 53 -33.13 -4.30 -8.38
C SER A 53 -32.28 -4.62 -9.62
N ASP A 54 -31.24 -3.86 -9.88
CA ASP A 54 -30.20 -4.27 -10.83
C ASP A 54 -28.81 -4.25 -10.19
N THR A 55 -27.79 -4.57 -10.95
CA THR A 55 -26.40 -4.48 -10.50
C THR A 55 -25.65 -3.68 -11.54
N ASP A 56 -25.34 -2.45 -11.17
CA ASP A 56 -24.69 -1.50 -12.06
C ASP A 56 -23.46 -0.83 -11.43
N ILE A 57 -22.95 0.21 -12.07
CA ILE A 57 -21.75 0.91 -11.61
C ILE A 57 -21.98 1.66 -10.28
N ASN A 58 -23.22 2.04 -9.94
CA ASN A 58 -23.51 2.73 -8.70
C ASN A 58 -23.32 1.79 -7.51
N ASP A 59 -23.69 0.50 -7.67
CA ASP A 59 -23.45 -0.53 -6.67
C ASP A 59 -21.96 -0.75 -6.45
N VAL A 60 -21.19 -0.82 -7.54
CA VAL A 60 -19.73 -0.93 -7.45
C VAL A 60 -19.12 0.23 -6.68
N LEU A 61 -19.61 1.46 -6.90
CA LEU A 61 -19.13 2.63 -6.17
C LEU A 61 -19.50 2.56 -4.69
N ALA A 62 -20.72 2.11 -4.35
CA ALA A 62 -21.13 1.91 -2.95
C ALA A 62 -20.23 0.88 -2.25
N VAL A 63 -19.91 -0.23 -2.91
CA VAL A 63 -18.98 -1.24 -2.35
C VAL A 63 -17.56 -0.68 -2.19
N VAL A 64 -17.10 0.14 -3.11
CA VAL A 64 -15.81 0.85 -2.97
C VAL A 64 -15.81 1.74 -1.72
N ASP A 65 -16.89 2.48 -1.46
CA ASP A 65 -17.03 3.34 -0.28
C ASP A 65 -17.04 2.49 1.02
N PHE A 66 -17.69 1.32 1.01
CA PHE A 66 -17.66 0.38 2.15
C PHE A 66 -16.22 -0.15 2.40
N ILE A 67 -15.52 -0.58 1.37
CA ILE A 67 -14.13 -1.06 1.50
C ILE A 67 -13.22 0.05 2.00
N LEU A 68 -13.37 1.26 1.48
CA LEU A 68 -12.60 2.43 1.93
C LEU A 68 -13.03 2.94 3.31
N GLU A 69 -14.10 2.35 3.90
CA GLU A 69 -14.69 2.77 5.16
C GLU A 69 -15.13 4.26 5.15
N GLU A 70 -15.57 4.75 4.00
CA GLU A 70 -16.21 6.06 3.86
C GLU A 70 -17.69 5.97 4.26
N ASP A 71 -18.29 4.79 4.08
CA ASP A 71 -19.62 4.41 4.56
C ASP A 71 -19.57 2.99 5.14
N PHE A 72 -20.67 2.57 5.81
CA PHE A 72 -20.77 1.25 6.42
C PHE A 72 -22.06 0.57 5.99
N PRO A 73 -21.98 -0.67 5.47
CA PRO A 73 -23.14 -1.37 4.99
C PRO A 73 -24.08 -1.75 6.15
N THR A 74 -25.37 -1.69 5.89
CA THR A 74 -26.38 -2.37 6.70
C THR A 74 -26.24 -3.89 6.56
N GLU A 75 -26.96 -4.67 7.39
CA GLU A 75 -26.93 -6.13 7.28
C GLU A 75 -27.49 -6.64 5.95
N ASP A 76 -28.46 -5.94 5.38
CA ASP A 76 -29.07 -6.32 4.10
C ASP A 76 -28.16 -5.91 2.91
N GLU A 77 -27.54 -4.73 2.94
CA GLU A 77 -26.52 -4.34 1.96
C GLU A 77 -25.34 -5.30 1.99
N PHE A 78 -24.81 -5.64 3.18
CA PHE A 78 -23.71 -6.58 3.32
C PHE A 78 -24.01 -7.90 2.60
N ARG A 79 -25.20 -8.48 2.81
CA ARG A 79 -25.60 -9.74 2.16
C ARG A 79 -25.70 -9.64 0.65
N ASN A 80 -26.04 -8.47 0.12
CA ASN A 80 -26.15 -8.27 -1.33
C ASN A 80 -24.77 -8.13 -1.97
N VAL A 81 -23.84 -7.46 -1.30
CA VAL A 81 -22.55 -7.09 -1.88
C VAL A 81 -21.41 -8.07 -1.57
N ASP A 82 -21.55 -8.94 -0.58
CA ASP A 82 -20.69 -10.10 -0.39
C ASP A 82 -21.00 -11.15 -1.48
N VAL A 83 -20.52 -10.87 -2.67
CA VAL A 83 -20.87 -11.61 -3.90
C VAL A 83 -20.22 -12.98 -3.94
N ASN A 84 -19.08 -13.13 -3.31
CA ASN A 84 -18.35 -14.40 -3.21
C ASN A 84 -18.75 -15.26 -1.99
N VAL A 85 -19.53 -14.70 -1.07
CA VAL A 85 -20.04 -15.34 0.14
C VAL A 85 -18.89 -15.83 1.05
N ASP A 86 -17.86 -15.01 1.22
CA ASP A 86 -16.73 -15.30 2.11
C ASP A 86 -16.81 -14.60 3.48
N GLU A 87 -17.91 -13.86 3.73
CA GLU A 87 -18.19 -13.08 4.94
C GLU A 87 -17.30 -11.82 5.07
N GLU A 88 -16.67 -11.38 3.99
CA GLU A 88 -15.87 -10.16 3.92
C GLU A 88 -16.32 -9.31 2.71
N ILE A 89 -16.30 -7.99 2.84
CA ILE A 89 -16.45 -7.07 1.70
C ILE A 89 -15.05 -6.56 1.35
N ASN A 90 -14.56 -6.96 0.18
CA ASN A 90 -13.22 -6.60 -0.28
C ASN A 90 -13.15 -6.44 -1.80
N ILE A 91 -11.97 -6.19 -2.33
CA ILE A 91 -11.76 -5.96 -3.78
C ILE A 91 -12.22 -7.13 -4.65
N ALA A 92 -12.36 -8.34 -4.10
CA ALA A 92 -12.84 -9.50 -4.84
C ALA A 92 -14.32 -9.35 -5.23
N ASP A 93 -15.15 -8.80 -4.33
CA ASP A 93 -16.56 -8.54 -4.59
C ASP A 93 -16.71 -7.51 -5.70
N VAL A 94 -15.92 -6.43 -5.67
CA VAL A 94 -15.88 -5.42 -6.74
C VAL A 94 -15.60 -6.08 -8.10
N ILE A 95 -14.61 -6.95 -8.17
CA ILE A 95 -14.26 -7.66 -9.42
C ILE A 95 -15.39 -8.56 -9.88
N MET A 96 -16.06 -9.26 -8.96
CA MET A 96 -17.21 -10.11 -9.31
C MET A 96 -18.45 -9.32 -9.74
N MET A 97 -18.72 -8.19 -9.10
CA MET A 97 -19.80 -7.29 -9.52
C MET A 97 -19.55 -6.75 -10.93
N VAL A 98 -18.33 -6.35 -11.24
CA VAL A 98 -17.94 -5.98 -12.61
C VAL A 98 -18.20 -7.12 -13.59
N ASP A 99 -17.89 -8.37 -13.25
CA ASP A 99 -18.18 -9.52 -14.10
C ASP A 99 -19.70 -9.74 -14.30
N ILE A 100 -20.52 -9.52 -13.26
CA ILE A 100 -21.99 -9.55 -13.37
C ILE A 100 -22.49 -8.50 -14.35
N ILE A 101 -22.04 -7.25 -14.23
CA ILE A 101 -22.41 -6.12 -15.10
C ILE A 101 -22.09 -6.43 -16.57
N TYR A 102 -20.95 -7.06 -16.84
CA TYR A 102 -20.56 -7.46 -18.21
C TYR A 102 -21.18 -8.78 -18.67
N GLY A 103 -22.16 -9.34 -17.94
CA GLY A 103 -22.92 -10.55 -18.31
C GLY A 103 -22.17 -11.85 -18.01
N GLY A 104 -21.15 -11.80 -17.15
CA GLY A 104 -20.54 -12.97 -16.54
C GLY A 104 -21.47 -13.61 -15.51
N ASN A 105 -21.25 -14.88 -15.19
CA ASN A 105 -21.87 -15.48 -14.00
C ASN A 105 -20.92 -15.20 -12.81
N ALA A 106 -21.48 -14.67 -11.73
CA ALA A 106 -20.76 -14.65 -10.44
C ALA A 106 -20.26 -16.07 -10.15
N ARG A 107 -18.96 -16.26 -10.15
CA ARG A 107 -18.36 -17.56 -9.87
C ARG A 107 -18.05 -17.62 -8.40
N THR A 108 -18.45 -18.70 -7.75
CA THR A 108 -17.90 -19.03 -6.42
C THR A 108 -16.39 -19.11 -6.54
N MET A 109 -15.69 -18.25 -5.85
CA MET A 109 -14.23 -18.18 -5.90
C MET A 109 -13.63 -19.48 -5.39
N ALA A 110 -12.84 -20.12 -6.24
CA ALA A 110 -11.94 -21.16 -5.81
C ALA A 110 -10.63 -20.52 -5.44
N PHE A 111 -10.27 -20.56 -4.17
CA PHE A 111 -8.94 -20.19 -3.70
C PHE A 111 -7.92 -21.12 -4.34
N ASP A 112 -7.08 -20.65 -5.26
CA ASP A 112 -5.99 -21.46 -5.77
C ASP A 112 -4.87 -21.53 -4.74
N MET A 113 -4.90 -22.61 -3.97
CA MET A 113 -3.93 -22.86 -2.89
C MET A 113 -2.50 -23.11 -3.40
N ASN A 114 -2.29 -23.17 -4.71
CA ASN A 114 -1.00 -23.52 -5.29
C ASN A 114 -0.22 -22.31 -5.79
N GLU A 115 -0.87 -21.17 -6.03
CA GLU A 115 -0.21 -19.96 -6.48
C GLU A 115 0.00 -18.99 -5.32
N ILE A 116 1.23 -18.51 -5.18
CA ILE A 116 1.63 -17.58 -4.12
C ILE A 116 2.22 -16.34 -4.78
N ALA A 117 1.66 -15.18 -4.44
CA ALA A 117 2.22 -13.89 -4.79
C ALA A 117 3.21 -13.43 -3.71
N TYR A 118 4.40 -13.02 -4.11
CA TYR A 118 5.36 -12.43 -3.19
C TYR A 118 5.34 -10.92 -3.32
N VAL A 119 5.16 -10.24 -2.21
CA VAL A 119 4.95 -8.79 -2.17
C VAL A 119 6.13 -8.10 -1.52
N ASP A 120 6.62 -7.04 -2.17
CA ASP A 120 7.67 -6.18 -1.66
C ASP A 120 7.24 -4.71 -1.71
N LEU A 121 7.46 -4.01 -0.61
CA LEU A 121 7.32 -2.56 -0.53
C LEU A 121 8.68 -1.91 -0.76
N ILE A 122 8.84 -1.17 -1.85
CA ILE A 122 10.12 -0.64 -2.32
C ILE A 122 10.09 0.88 -2.33
N HIS A 123 11.08 1.52 -1.73
CA HIS A 123 11.23 2.97 -1.78
C HIS A 123 12.17 3.40 -2.93
N ASP A 124 11.62 4.11 -3.90
CA ASP A 124 12.40 4.83 -4.92
C ASP A 124 12.83 6.19 -4.37
N TYR A 125 14.03 6.23 -3.81
CA TYR A 125 14.62 7.43 -3.22
C TYR A 125 14.77 8.59 -4.22
N LYS A 126 14.98 8.30 -5.50
CA LYS A 126 15.24 9.33 -6.52
C LYS A 126 13.99 10.10 -6.92
N ASN A 127 12.87 9.39 -6.95
CA ASN A 127 11.61 9.95 -7.43
C ASN A 127 10.60 10.22 -6.30
N TYR A 128 10.99 10.03 -5.03
CA TYR A 128 10.10 10.15 -3.88
C TYR A 128 8.82 9.32 -4.02
N LYS A 129 8.98 8.05 -4.37
CA LYS A 129 7.87 7.13 -4.59
C LYS A 129 8.05 5.87 -3.76
N LEU A 130 6.91 5.35 -3.30
CA LEU A 130 6.81 4.02 -2.74
C LEU A 130 6.24 3.11 -3.81
N GLY A 131 6.95 2.03 -4.13
CA GLY A 131 6.52 1.03 -5.10
C GLY A 131 5.97 -0.20 -4.43
N LEU A 132 4.86 -0.73 -4.94
CA LEU A 132 4.37 -2.06 -4.64
C LEU A 132 4.80 -3.01 -5.75
N SER A 133 5.71 -3.92 -5.44
CA SER A 133 6.14 -4.99 -6.35
C SER A 133 5.45 -6.30 -5.97
N ILE A 134 4.87 -6.98 -6.96
CA ILE A 134 4.23 -8.27 -6.79
C ILE A 134 4.90 -9.26 -7.76
N ASP A 135 5.63 -10.20 -7.20
CA ASP A 135 6.25 -11.30 -7.94
C ASP A 135 5.23 -12.46 -8.00
N TYR A 136 4.47 -12.47 -9.09
CA TYR A 136 3.41 -13.42 -9.37
C TYR A 136 3.36 -13.71 -10.87
N SER A 137 3.21 -14.98 -11.24
CA SER A 137 3.26 -15.41 -12.65
C SER A 137 1.94 -15.25 -13.40
N GLY A 138 0.85 -15.13 -12.67
CA GLY A 138 -0.48 -15.00 -13.24
C GLY A 138 -0.95 -13.55 -13.40
N PRO A 139 -2.10 -13.37 -14.04
CA PRO A 139 -2.70 -12.06 -14.22
C PRO A 139 -3.31 -11.51 -12.93
N VAL A 140 -3.22 -10.20 -12.72
CA VAL A 140 -3.82 -9.48 -11.59
C VAL A 140 -4.91 -8.54 -12.10
N ARG A 141 -6.09 -8.57 -11.46
CA ARG A 141 -7.24 -7.69 -11.77
C ARG A 141 -7.56 -6.69 -10.68
N GLY A 142 -7.29 -7.05 -9.42
CA GLY A 142 -7.57 -6.20 -8.27
C GLY A 142 -6.47 -6.25 -7.23
N ILE A 143 -6.24 -5.13 -6.57
CA ILE A 143 -5.33 -5.00 -5.43
C ILE A 143 -6.00 -4.07 -4.41
N GLU A 144 -6.13 -4.55 -3.18
CA GLU A 144 -6.48 -3.74 -2.03
C GLU A 144 -5.31 -3.77 -1.06
N LEU A 145 -4.89 -2.62 -0.55
CA LEU A 145 -3.82 -2.58 0.44
C LEU A 145 -4.05 -1.50 1.49
N GLU A 146 -3.56 -1.74 2.69
CA GLU A 146 -3.53 -0.79 3.79
C GLU A 146 -2.08 -0.48 4.18
N LEU A 147 -1.73 0.82 4.18
CA LEU A 147 -0.43 1.31 4.63
C LEU A 147 -0.58 2.09 5.94
N GLU A 148 0.40 1.94 6.82
CA GLU A 148 0.56 2.75 8.03
C GLU A 148 1.85 3.56 7.97
N TYR A 149 1.78 4.85 8.31
CA TYR A 149 2.91 5.79 8.26
C TYR A 149 2.75 6.92 9.27
N ASP A 150 3.81 7.66 9.54
CA ASP A 150 3.74 8.87 10.35
C ASP A 150 3.26 10.06 9.49
N ASP A 151 2.01 10.43 9.63
CA ASP A 151 1.33 11.49 8.86
C ASP A 151 1.88 12.90 9.12
N LYS A 152 2.70 13.07 10.15
CA LYS A 152 3.44 14.32 10.45
C LYS A 152 4.76 14.41 9.68
N MET A 153 5.25 13.31 9.17
CA MET A 153 6.54 13.23 8.48
C MET A 153 6.41 12.92 7.01
N VAL A 154 5.39 12.17 6.62
CA VAL A 154 5.15 11.77 5.24
C VAL A 154 3.71 12.04 4.87
N ASN A 155 3.50 12.60 3.70
CA ASN A 155 2.21 12.71 3.07
C ASN A 155 2.17 11.79 1.84
N ILE A 156 1.23 10.85 1.82
CA ILE A 156 0.98 9.97 0.68
C ILE A 156 0.02 10.70 -0.27
N LEU A 157 0.50 10.99 -1.48
CA LEU A 157 -0.28 11.74 -2.47
C LEU A 157 -1.14 10.78 -3.29
N SER A 158 -2.44 10.76 -3.02
CA SER A 158 -3.40 9.87 -3.70
C SER A 158 -3.74 10.30 -5.13
N THR A 159 -3.47 11.54 -5.51
CA THR A 159 -3.97 12.14 -6.75
C THR A 159 -3.27 11.73 -8.04
N ASP A 160 -2.09 11.10 -7.95
CA ASP A 160 -1.31 10.71 -9.12
C ASP A 160 -1.36 9.21 -9.46
N LEU A 161 -2.12 8.43 -8.69
CA LEU A 161 -2.25 6.99 -8.90
C LEU A 161 -3.06 6.65 -10.17
N SER A 162 -3.95 7.55 -10.60
CA SER A 162 -4.93 7.30 -11.67
C SER A 162 -4.41 7.45 -13.11
N LYS A 163 -3.13 7.72 -13.33
CA LYS A 163 -2.63 8.15 -14.66
C LYS A 163 -2.07 7.05 -15.56
N THR A 164 -2.05 5.80 -15.13
CA THR A 164 -1.32 4.77 -15.87
C THR A 164 -2.13 3.90 -16.81
N GLN A 165 -3.45 3.74 -16.61
CA GLN A 165 -4.28 2.89 -17.47
C GLN A 165 -5.71 3.43 -17.57
N ASN A 166 -6.29 3.45 -18.77
CA ASN A 166 -7.61 4.05 -19.02
C ASN A 166 -8.78 3.32 -18.34
N ASP A 167 -8.64 2.04 -18.01
CA ASP A 167 -9.70 1.18 -17.48
C ASP A 167 -9.44 0.72 -16.04
N VAL A 168 -8.44 1.31 -15.36
CA VAL A 168 -8.09 0.98 -13.99
C VAL A 168 -8.59 2.06 -13.04
N LEU A 169 -9.50 1.69 -12.16
CA LEU A 169 -9.87 2.49 -11.00
C LEU A 169 -8.71 2.46 -9.99
N VAL A 170 -8.27 3.63 -9.59
CA VAL A 170 -7.37 3.77 -8.45
C VAL A 170 -7.97 4.80 -7.51
N THR A 171 -8.30 4.38 -6.32
CA THR A 171 -8.88 5.25 -5.30
C THR A 171 -8.27 4.95 -3.93
N SER A 172 -8.39 5.90 -3.01
CA SER A 172 -7.85 5.73 -1.67
C SER A 172 -8.56 6.62 -0.66
N ASN A 173 -8.69 6.12 0.56
CA ASN A 173 -9.12 6.92 1.70
C ASN A 173 -8.02 6.98 2.77
N ARG A 174 -7.78 8.19 3.28
CA ARG A 174 -6.88 8.43 4.41
C ARG A 174 -7.68 8.40 5.70
N LYS A 175 -7.17 7.63 6.63
CA LYS A 175 -7.69 7.58 7.98
C LYS A 175 -6.89 8.49 8.91
N GLU A 176 -7.53 8.92 9.97
CA GLU A 176 -6.82 9.50 11.10
C GLU A 176 -5.75 8.51 11.62
N ASN A 177 -4.66 9.03 12.15
CA ASN A 177 -3.52 8.26 12.66
C ASN A 177 -2.57 7.64 11.60
N GLY A 178 -2.46 8.21 10.42
CA GLY A 178 -1.45 7.81 9.46
C GLY A 178 -1.73 6.46 8.81
N ARG A 179 -2.97 6.15 8.53
CA ARG A 179 -3.38 5.02 7.72
C ARG A 179 -3.95 5.47 6.39
N VAL A 180 -3.69 4.71 5.35
CA VAL A 180 -4.32 4.88 4.04
C VAL A 180 -4.69 3.52 3.48
N LYS A 181 -5.93 3.39 3.07
CA LYS A 181 -6.42 2.25 2.31
C LYS A 181 -6.45 2.62 0.83
N ILE A 182 -5.93 1.78 -0.03
CA ILE A 182 -5.81 2.01 -1.47
C ILE A 182 -6.42 0.83 -2.19
N LEU A 183 -7.28 1.14 -3.17
CA LEU A 183 -7.87 0.17 -4.09
C LEU A 183 -7.38 0.41 -5.51
N VAL A 184 -7.04 -0.67 -6.19
CA VAL A 184 -6.72 -0.70 -7.61
C VAL A 184 -7.53 -1.82 -8.25
N ALA A 185 -8.41 -1.49 -9.19
CA ALA A 185 -9.27 -2.46 -9.85
C ALA A 185 -9.34 -2.19 -11.36
N ASN A 186 -9.22 -3.22 -12.19
CA ASN A 186 -9.56 -3.10 -13.58
C ASN A 186 -11.07 -3.33 -13.74
N LEU A 187 -11.79 -2.26 -14.11
CA LEU A 187 -13.27 -2.26 -14.25
C LEU A 187 -13.78 -2.78 -15.59
N ASN A 188 -12.92 -3.26 -16.48
CA ASN A 188 -13.29 -3.69 -17.83
C ASN A 188 -12.88 -5.14 -18.12
N SER A 189 -12.96 -6.03 -17.14
CA SER A 189 -12.52 -7.42 -17.22
C SER A 189 -11.08 -7.62 -17.76
N GLY A 190 -10.31 -6.53 -17.81
CA GLY A 190 -8.91 -6.51 -18.20
C GLY A 190 -7.98 -6.81 -17.02
N LEU A 191 -6.69 -6.65 -17.25
CA LEU A 191 -5.64 -6.89 -16.27
C LEU A 191 -5.01 -5.57 -15.85
N ILE A 192 -4.47 -5.53 -14.64
CA ILE A 192 -3.60 -4.45 -14.21
C ILE A 192 -2.23 -4.70 -14.83
N GLU A 193 -1.79 -3.80 -15.72
CA GLU A 193 -0.44 -3.88 -16.30
C GLU A 193 0.60 -3.49 -15.25
N ASN A 194 1.76 -4.12 -15.34
CA ASN A 194 2.89 -3.83 -14.48
C ASN A 194 4.14 -3.51 -15.29
N ASP A 195 5.05 -2.75 -14.72
CA ASP A 195 6.38 -2.52 -15.24
C ASP A 195 7.39 -3.29 -14.39
N GLN A 196 7.92 -4.39 -14.91
CA GLN A 196 8.89 -5.25 -14.22
C GLN A 196 8.42 -5.68 -12.81
N ASN A 197 7.19 -6.18 -12.72
CA ASN A 197 6.48 -6.54 -11.47
C ASN A 197 6.11 -5.36 -10.56
N MET A 198 6.30 -4.12 -10.98
CA MET A 198 5.82 -2.94 -10.26
C MET A 198 4.37 -2.64 -10.64
N TYR A 199 3.45 -2.90 -9.74
CA TYR A 199 2.01 -2.72 -9.96
C TYR A 199 1.50 -1.35 -9.54
N LEU A 200 2.11 -0.75 -8.53
CA LEU A 200 1.68 0.53 -8.00
C LEU A 200 2.89 1.39 -7.67
N SER A 201 2.79 2.67 -7.99
CA SER A 201 3.80 3.68 -7.68
C SER A 201 3.13 4.84 -6.97
N ILE A 202 3.36 4.95 -5.68
CA ILE A 202 2.69 5.88 -4.77
C ILE A 202 3.61 7.09 -4.55
N PRO A 203 3.25 8.28 -5.00
CA PRO A 203 4.02 9.48 -4.74
C PRO A 203 4.03 9.82 -3.25
N LEU A 204 5.18 10.20 -2.74
CA LEU A 204 5.38 10.61 -1.36
C LEU A 204 5.82 12.06 -1.28
N GLN A 205 5.30 12.79 -0.30
CA GLN A 205 5.83 14.07 0.12
C GLN A 205 6.36 13.92 1.53
N PHE A 206 7.65 14.23 1.73
CA PHE A 206 8.27 14.19 3.04
C PHE A 206 8.15 15.57 3.71
N ASP A 207 7.42 15.62 4.82
CA ASP A 207 7.14 16.85 5.57
C ASP A 207 7.99 16.95 6.86
N GLY A 208 8.79 15.93 7.14
CA GLY A 208 9.72 15.91 8.28
C GLY A 208 10.95 16.78 8.07
N ASN A 209 11.75 16.90 9.13
CA ASN A 209 13.04 17.60 9.02
C ASN A 209 14.05 16.76 8.21
N ASP A 210 15.02 17.42 7.57
CA ASP A 210 16.03 16.82 6.68
C ASP A 210 16.84 15.66 7.27
N TYR A 211 16.90 15.52 8.61
CA TYR A 211 17.66 14.47 9.29
C TYR A 211 16.78 13.40 9.93
N GLN A 212 15.49 13.45 9.72
CA GLN A 212 14.55 12.46 10.26
C GLN A 212 14.34 11.31 9.27
N VAL A 213 14.08 10.15 9.83
CA VAL A 213 13.72 8.93 9.09
C VAL A 213 12.40 8.44 9.67
N THR A 214 11.51 8.04 8.82
CA THR A 214 10.26 7.39 9.22
C THR A 214 10.08 6.10 8.45
N THR A 215 9.04 5.35 8.77
CA THR A 215 8.75 4.07 8.15
C THR A 215 7.34 4.09 7.59
N VAL A 216 7.18 3.56 6.38
CA VAL A 216 5.86 3.18 5.85
C VAL A 216 5.78 1.66 5.90
N SER A 217 4.70 1.14 6.47
CA SER A 217 4.48 -0.29 6.65
C SER A 217 3.23 -0.74 5.91
N LEU A 218 3.32 -1.88 5.23
CA LEU A 218 2.18 -2.59 4.65
C LEU A 218 1.51 -3.38 5.78
N LYS A 219 0.24 -3.10 6.06
CA LYS A 219 -0.53 -3.76 7.12
C LYS A 219 -1.36 -4.90 6.59
N ASP A 220 -1.97 -4.67 5.44
CA ASP A 220 -2.81 -5.67 4.81
C ASP A 220 -2.72 -5.57 3.29
N ILE A 221 -2.95 -6.68 2.60
CA ILE A 221 -3.01 -6.73 1.15
C ILE A 221 -3.88 -7.91 0.68
N THR A 222 -4.84 -7.60 -0.17
CA THR A 222 -5.64 -8.56 -0.93
C THR A 222 -5.33 -8.42 -2.40
N ILE A 223 -5.02 -9.52 -3.07
CA ILE A 223 -4.70 -9.57 -4.51
C ILE A 223 -5.72 -10.49 -5.18
N VAL A 224 -6.33 -10.00 -6.27
CA VAL A 224 -7.31 -10.76 -7.05
C VAL A 224 -6.76 -11.09 -8.43
N GLY A 225 -6.80 -12.36 -8.77
CA GLY A 225 -6.33 -12.91 -10.03
C GLY A 225 -7.23 -12.63 -11.23
N GLY A 226 -6.77 -13.04 -12.42
CA GLY A 226 -7.51 -12.84 -13.66
C GLY A 226 -8.85 -13.58 -13.74
N ASP A 227 -9.01 -14.64 -12.96
CA ASP A 227 -10.25 -15.42 -12.85
C ASP A 227 -11.16 -14.93 -11.73
N GLY A 228 -10.77 -13.88 -11.01
CA GLY A 228 -11.48 -13.33 -9.86
C GLY A 228 -11.15 -14.00 -8.52
N SER A 229 -10.24 -14.98 -8.48
CA SER A 229 -9.85 -15.64 -7.23
C SER A 229 -8.92 -14.76 -6.38
N ILE A 230 -9.05 -14.86 -5.04
CA ILE A 230 -8.10 -14.26 -4.13
C ILE A 230 -6.80 -15.08 -4.15
N ILE A 231 -5.68 -14.41 -4.40
CA ILE A 231 -4.37 -15.02 -4.47
C ILE A 231 -3.72 -14.95 -3.08
N LYS A 232 -3.25 -16.08 -2.61
CA LYS A 232 -2.47 -16.12 -1.37
C LYS A 232 -1.21 -15.27 -1.52
N SER A 233 -1.04 -14.27 -0.66
CA SER A 233 0.12 -13.39 -0.65
C SER A 233 1.08 -13.71 0.50
N ILE A 234 2.38 -13.49 0.26
CA ILE A 234 3.44 -13.48 1.27
C ILE A 234 4.22 -12.19 1.13
N THR A 235 4.16 -11.32 2.12
CA THR A 235 4.93 -10.09 2.15
C THR A 235 6.36 -10.40 2.57
N ARG A 236 7.33 -10.12 1.69
CA ARG A 236 8.78 -10.27 1.97
C ARG A 236 9.35 -9.01 2.62
N THR A 237 8.87 -7.84 2.17
CA THR A 237 9.26 -6.53 2.71
C THR A 237 8.03 -5.80 3.21
N GLU A 238 7.74 -5.93 4.51
CA GLU A 238 6.55 -5.34 5.15
C GLU A 238 6.68 -3.84 5.39
N SER A 239 7.89 -3.29 5.38
CA SER A 239 8.12 -1.88 5.69
C SER A 239 9.29 -1.32 4.92
N SER A 240 9.23 -0.02 4.63
CA SER A 240 10.27 0.72 3.96
C SER A 240 10.61 1.99 4.74
N GLU A 241 11.92 2.22 4.95
CA GLU A 241 12.39 3.47 5.53
C GLU A 241 12.24 4.61 4.52
N ILE A 242 11.60 5.69 4.94
CA ILE A 242 11.42 6.92 4.16
C ILE A 242 12.26 8.01 4.81
N LYS A 243 13.13 8.63 4.01
CA LYS A 243 13.97 9.75 4.43
C LYS A 243 14.02 10.81 3.35
N ALA A 244 14.14 12.06 3.76
CA ALA A 244 14.41 13.14 2.81
C ALA A 244 15.77 12.91 2.14
N ILE A 245 15.85 13.23 0.84
CA ILE A 245 17.11 13.20 0.08
C ILE A 245 17.44 14.61 -0.36
N PRO A 246 18.66 15.09 -0.08
CA PRO A 246 19.09 16.42 -0.56
C PRO A 246 19.10 16.47 -2.09
N VAL A 247 18.73 17.61 -2.66
CA VAL A 247 18.79 17.84 -4.10
C VAL A 247 20.20 18.23 -4.59
N SER A 248 21.10 18.57 -3.67
CA SER A 248 22.48 18.97 -3.98
C SER A 248 23.45 18.63 -2.87
N PHE A 249 24.73 18.45 -3.23
CA PHE A 249 25.79 18.34 -2.23
C PHE A 249 25.92 19.60 -1.41
N ALA A 250 26.06 19.47 -0.11
CA ALA A 250 26.39 20.60 0.76
C ALA A 250 27.29 20.17 1.93
N LEU A 251 28.11 21.09 2.42
CA LEU A 251 28.81 20.99 3.70
C LEU A 251 28.32 22.14 4.58
N GLN A 252 27.68 21.82 5.69
CA GLN A 252 27.11 22.82 6.60
C GLN A 252 28.19 23.37 7.55
N GLN A 253 27.93 24.55 8.12
CA GLN A 253 28.77 25.08 9.20
C GLN A 253 28.60 24.19 10.44
N ASN A 254 29.72 23.80 11.05
CA ASN A 254 29.67 23.01 12.29
C ASN A 254 28.96 23.77 13.41
N PHE A 255 28.22 23.04 14.24
CA PHE A 255 27.50 23.62 15.37
C PHE A 255 27.71 22.77 16.65
N PRO A 256 28.01 23.42 17.78
CA PRO A 256 28.32 24.85 17.95
C PRO A 256 29.64 25.27 17.28
N ASN A 257 29.79 26.53 16.96
CA ASN A 257 31.06 27.14 16.54
C ASN A 257 31.15 28.59 17.07
N PRO A 258 32.02 28.95 17.98
CA PRO A 258 33.06 28.10 18.59
C PRO A 258 32.50 26.92 19.40
N PHE A 259 33.32 25.86 19.60
CA PHE A 259 32.87 24.66 20.28
C PHE A 259 33.81 24.23 21.47
N ASN A 260 33.26 23.48 22.43
CA ASN A 260 33.94 22.89 23.59
C ASN A 260 33.08 21.72 24.14
N PRO A 261 33.56 20.51 24.27
CA PRO A 261 34.71 19.94 23.58
C PRO A 261 34.34 19.33 22.23
N SER A 262 33.07 19.30 21.86
CA SER A 262 32.57 18.64 20.66
C SER A 262 31.72 19.56 19.78
N THR A 263 31.67 19.22 18.49
CA THR A 263 30.86 19.90 17.50
C THR A 263 30.31 18.90 16.48
N GLU A 264 29.14 19.17 16.00
CA GLU A 264 28.50 18.40 14.92
C GLU A 264 28.82 19.05 13.56
N ILE A 265 29.24 18.22 12.60
CA ILE A 265 29.47 18.60 11.22
C ILE A 265 28.41 17.89 10.37
N ARG A 266 27.59 18.66 9.66
CA ARG A 266 26.52 18.16 8.80
C ARG A 266 26.89 18.31 7.33
N PHE A 267 26.51 17.34 6.52
CA PHE A 267 26.72 17.38 5.08
C PHE A 267 25.64 16.57 4.36
N ASP A 268 25.38 16.94 3.13
CA ASP A 268 24.25 16.48 2.33
C ASP A 268 24.77 15.78 1.07
N LEU A 269 24.23 14.57 0.79
CA LEU A 269 24.58 13.76 -0.36
C LEU A 269 23.32 13.48 -1.18
N PRO A 270 23.23 14.00 -2.43
CA PRO A 270 22.06 13.73 -3.30
C PRO A 270 22.11 12.34 -3.95
N GLU A 271 23.26 11.69 -3.97
CA GLU A 271 23.47 10.38 -4.57
C GLU A 271 24.52 9.57 -3.79
N ASN A 272 24.61 8.26 -4.12
CA ASN A 272 25.68 7.42 -3.59
C ASN A 272 27.04 7.93 -4.03
N ASP A 273 27.96 8.16 -3.10
CA ASP A 273 29.28 8.62 -3.42
C ASP A 273 30.32 8.13 -2.43
N ASN A 274 31.61 8.14 -2.86
CA ASN A 274 32.73 7.83 -1.98
C ASN A 274 33.17 9.12 -1.29
N VAL A 275 32.85 9.23 -0.01
CA VAL A 275 33.01 10.44 0.80
C VAL A 275 34.25 10.33 1.65
N THR A 276 35.05 11.41 1.70
CA THR A 276 36.08 11.59 2.70
C THR A 276 35.87 12.92 3.42
N LEU A 277 35.57 12.88 4.72
CA LEU A 277 35.50 14.06 5.60
C LEU A 277 36.65 14.05 6.57
N ALA A 278 37.47 15.07 6.53
CA ALA A 278 38.68 15.16 7.38
C ALA A 278 38.90 16.55 7.96
N VAL A 279 39.59 16.58 9.11
CA VAL A 279 39.96 17.79 9.85
C VAL A 279 41.44 18.09 9.66
N TYR A 280 41.78 19.36 9.51
CA TYR A 280 43.13 19.88 9.26
C TYR A 280 43.43 21.02 10.21
N ASN A 281 44.73 21.20 10.56
CA ASN A 281 45.18 22.39 11.27
C ASN A 281 45.48 23.55 10.30
N MET A 282 45.91 24.70 10.85
CA MET A 282 46.24 25.89 10.08
C MET A 282 47.41 25.72 9.08
N MET A 283 48.25 24.69 9.29
CA MET A 283 49.36 24.34 8.39
C MET A 283 48.97 23.40 7.28
N GLY A 284 47.66 23.03 7.20
CA GLY A 284 47.15 22.05 6.23
C GLY A 284 47.45 20.60 6.54
N GLN A 285 48.00 20.31 7.73
CA GLN A 285 48.27 18.93 8.18
C GLN A 285 46.95 18.27 8.61
N LYS A 286 46.70 17.05 8.09
CA LYS A 286 45.53 16.26 8.46
C LYS A 286 45.64 15.85 9.95
N ILE A 287 44.62 16.15 10.71
CA ILE A 287 44.50 15.86 12.13
C ILE A 287 43.67 14.60 12.37
N LYS A 288 42.54 14.50 11.66
CA LYS A 288 41.64 13.36 11.82
C LYS A 288 40.85 13.11 10.56
N THR A 289 40.67 11.85 10.19
CA THR A 289 39.69 11.42 9.24
C THR A 289 38.40 11.08 10.01
N LEU A 290 37.33 11.83 9.78
CA LEU A 290 36.04 11.62 10.46
C LEU A 290 35.25 10.49 9.84
N THR A 291 35.23 10.41 8.51
CA THR A 291 34.68 9.28 7.74
C THR A 291 35.41 9.13 6.41
N SER A 292 35.45 7.89 5.90
CA SER A 292 35.95 7.59 4.56
C SER A 292 35.31 6.31 4.07
N GLY A 293 34.67 6.36 2.88
CA GLY A 293 34.01 5.23 2.25
C GLY A 293 32.78 5.60 1.46
N ASN A 294 32.12 4.59 0.90
CA ASN A 294 30.89 4.77 0.16
C ASN A 294 29.72 5.05 1.12
N MET A 295 28.97 6.11 0.85
CA MET A 295 27.82 6.54 1.65
C MET A 295 26.58 6.72 0.77
N SER A 296 25.44 6.31 1.30
CA SER A 296 24.14 6.43 0.62
C SER A 296 23.66 7.88 0.56
N PRO A 297 22.73 8.22 -0.35
CA PRO A 297 22.07 9.53 -0.36
C PRO A 297 21.44 9.84 0.99
N GLY A 298 21.41 11.11 1.36
CA GLY A 298 20.77 11.58 2.58
C GLY A 298 21.50 12.73 3.25
N TYR A 299 20.91 13.20 4.34
CA TYR A 299 21.48 14.16 5.25
C TYR A 299 22.31 13.43 6.30
N HIS A 300 23.58 13.76 6.41
CA HIS A 300 24.53 13.08 7.29
C HIS A 300 25.08 14.03 8.34
N SER A 301 25.37 13.48 9.53
CA SER A 301 26.02 14.22 10.59
C SER A 301 27.11 13.39 11.27
N ILE A 302 28.21 14.05 11.65
CA ILE A 302 29.34 13.42 12.35
C ILE A 302 29.81 14.35 13.46
N ILE A 303 30.01 13.80 14.64
CA ILE A 303 30.52 14.54 15.78
C ILE A 303 32.05 14.47 15.83
N TRP A 304 32.71 15.63 15.92
CA TRP A 304 34.13 15.72 16.26
C TRP A 304 34.30 16.21 17.69
N ASN A 305 35.08 15.47 18.47
CA ASN A 305 35.31 15.69 19.88
C ASN A 305 36.68 16.31 20.21
N GLY A 306 37.30 17.00 19.24
CA GLY A 306 38.61 17.64 19.44
C GLY A 306 39.78 16.68 19.64
N THR A 307 39.76 15.50 19.00
CA THR A 307 40.84 14.51 19.03
C THR A 307 41.46 14.29 17.65
N ASN A 308 42.72 13.85 17.62
CA ASN A 308 43.39 13.39 16.38
C ASN A 308 43.08 11.90 16.09
N ASP A 309 43.66 11.35 15.01
CA ASP A 309 43.50 9.94 14.61
C ASP A 309 44.01 8.95 15.70
N ALA A 310 44.98 9.36 16.54
CA ALA A 310 45.48 8.56 17.65
C ALA A 310 44.63 8.69 18.94
N GLY A 311 43.50 9.44 18.88
CA GLY A 311 42.62 9.68 20.03
C GLY A 311 43.14 10.75 21.03
N ALA A 312 44.30 11.36 20.79
CA ALA A 312 44.83 12.40 21.62
C ALA A 312 44.10 13.74 21.41
N LYS A 313 43.84 14.49 22.50
CA LYS A 313 43.24 15.83 22.43
C LYS A 313 44.14 16.80 21.65
N VAL A 314 43.55 17.59 20.80
CA VAL A 314 44.29 18.62 20.07
C VAL A 314 44.28 19.94 20.81
N ALA A 315 45.16 20.87 20.44
CA ALA A 315 45.25 22.20 21.04
C ALA A 315 44.03 23.06 20.68
N THR A 316 43.69 24.02 21.54
CA THR A 316 42.72 25.08 21.18
C THR A 316 43.23 25.90 20.01
N GLY A 317 42.34 26.32 19.15
CA GLY A 317 42.68 27.09 17.95
C GLY A 317 41.75 26.89 16.78
N MET A 318 42.18 27.44 15.67
CA MET A 318 41.44 27.32 14.40
C MET A 318 41.79 26.03 13.68
N TYR A 319 40.74 25.35 13.20
CA TYR A 319 40.80 24.14 12.38
C TYR A 319 39.98 24.33 11.13
N PHE A 320 40.27 23.51 10.13
CA PHE A 320 39.46 23.38 8.92
C PHE A 320 38.95 21.97 8.82
N TYR A 321 37.78 21.80 8.23
CA TYR A 321 37.29 20.51 7.83
C TYR A 321 36.90 20.54 6.36
N SER A 322 37.20 19.48 5.63
CA SER A 322 36.85 19.36 4.25
C SER A 322 36.12 18.06 3.96
N ILE A 323 35.15 18.16 3.08
CA ILE A 323 34.51 17.02 2.43
C ILE A 323 35.05 16.91 1.01
N ASN A 324 35.37 15.68 0.58
CA ASN A 324 35.68 15.33 -0.79
C ASN A 324 34.81 14.16 -1.21
N THR A 325 34.15 14.30 -2.35
CA THR A 325 33.44 13.24 -3.05
C THR A 325 33.93 13.14 -4.49
N SER A 326 33.31 12.30 -5.32
CA SER A 326 33.68 12.18 -6.75
C SER A 326 33.40 13.48 -7.52
N SER A 327 32.35 14.22 -7.14
CA SER A 327 31.83 15.40 -7.87
C SER A 327 31.78 16.68 -7.05
N PHE A 328 32.05 16.61 -5.73
CA PHE A 328 31.91 17.79 -4.84
C PHE A 328 33.08 17.88 -3.87
N GLN A 329 33.55 19.13 -3.68
CA GLN A 329 34.54 19.46 -2.67
C GLN A 329 34.14 20.75 -1.96
N SER A 330 34.26 20.77 -0.63
CA SER A 330 34.01 21.96 0.18
C SER A 330 34.87 21.96 1.44
N ILE A 331 35.24 23.18 1.87
CA ILE A 331 36.06 23.40 3.08
C ILE A 331 35.39 24.48 3.92
N LYS A 332 35.34 24.25 5.24
CA LYS A 332 34.89 25.23 6.21
C LYS A 332 35.85 25.34 7.40
N LYS A 333 35.77 26.47 8.11
CA LYS A 333 36.58 26.76 9.29
C LYS A 333 35.78 26.56 10.56
N MET A 334 36.44 26.16 11.63
CA MET A 334 35.89 26.02 13.00
C MET A 334 36.87 26.46 14.06
N LEU A 335 36.35 26.94 15.18
CA LEU A 335 37.15 27.41 16.30
C LEU A 335 36.94 26.52 17.53
N PHE A 336 38.01 25.84 17.97
CA PHE A 336 38.00 25.03 19.16
C PHE A 336 38.46 25.85 20.37
N LEU A 337 37.66 25.92 21.40
CA LEU A 337 37.95 26.57 22.68
C LEU A 337 38.08 25.52 23.78
N LYS A 338 38.74 25.91 24.86
CA LYS A 338 38.83 25.07 26.08
C LYS A 338 37.80 25.46 27.09
#